data_089aba6ce4a0734b1b74bc5525cf8f5f
#
_entry.id   089aba6ce4a0734b1b74bc5525cf8f5f
#
_cell.length_a   1.000
_cell.length_b   1.000
_cell.length_c   1.000
_cell.angle_alpha   90.00
_cell.angle_beta   90.00
_cell.angle_gamma   90.00
#
_symmetry.space_group_name_H-M   'P 1'
#
loop_
_entity.id
_entity.type
_entity.pdbx_description
1 polymer ?
#
loop_
_entity_poly.entity_id
_entity_poly.type
_entity_poly.pdbx_seq_one_letter_code
_entity_poly.pdbx_strand_id
1 'polypeptide(L)'
;ARLALAALAAPCTSALTLVAPMNARAAHEDAGDWSSPGLRSAGDAAAYVKTPSGLVYEDVNRGEGEPAASGDIAVFEYVMRRANGYFIYGTIDCGIGCGNGDPYEAKLGPSGRLIPGLDELLTGMRPGGKRKALIKPELAYRDGPTTLLPQPPEYGQRRQIQRVSSSQQGEPLIFEVRLIKTRQGA
;
A
#
# COMPACT_ATOMS: atom_id res chain seq x y z
N ALA A 1 -81.12 39.04 6.21
CA ALA A 1 -80.17 37.94 6.54
C ALA A 1 -79.33 37.62 5.29
N ARG A 2 -78.09 38.08 5.26
CA ARG A 2 -77.07 37.72 4.22
C ARG A 2 -75.97 37.02 4.89
N LEU A 3 -75.82 35.73 4.60
CA LEU A 3 -74.65 34.93 4.97
C LEU A 3 -73.51 35.24 3.99
N ALA A 4 -72.41 35.71 4.50
CA ALA A 4 -71.13 35.83 3.78
C ALA A 4 -70.32 34.56 3.96
N LEU A 5 -70.02 33.89 2.85
CA LEU A 5 -69.20 32.73 2.80
C LEU A 5 -67.74 33.19 2.65
N ALA A 6 -66.90 33.01 3.68
CA ALA A 6 -65.48 33.30 3.65
C ALA A 6 -64.77 32.06 3.15
N ALA A 7 -64.15 32.17 1.97
CA ALA A 7 -63.26 31.14 1.43
C ALA A 7 -61.86 31.27 2.08
N LEU A 8 -61.42 30.26 2.86
CA LEU A 8 -60.06 30.14 3.31
C LEU A 8 -59.23 29.51 2.18
N ALA A 9 -58.33 30.31 1.61
CA ALA A 9 -57.27 29.81 0.72
C ALA A 9 -56.06 29.35 1.58
N ALA A 10 -55.77 28.06 1.54
CA ALA A 10 -54.56 27.51 2.14
C ALA A 10 -53.36 27.70 1.19
N PRO A 11 -52.19 28.15 1.68
CA PRO A 11 -50.99 28.20 0.86
C PRO A 11 -50.39 26.80 0.72
N CYS A 12 -50.25 26.36 -0.52
CA CYS A 12 -49.54 25.15 -0.91
C CYS A 12 -48.02 25.45 -0.83
N THR A 13 -47.38 25.11 0.29
CA THR A 13 -45.92 25.16 0.42
C THR A 13 -45.37 23.92 -0.24
N SER A 14 -44.89 24.07 -1.49
CA SER A 14 -44.07 23.08 -2.17
C SER A 14 -42.72 23.00 -1.49
N ALA A 15 -42.53 21.99 -0.66
CA ALA A 15 -41.21 21.64 -0.17
C ALA A 15 -40.37 21.08 -1.33
N LEU A 16 -39.47 21.93 -1.84
CA LEU A 16 -38.46 21.53 -2.78
C LEU A 16 -37.44 20.68 -2.00
N THR A 17 -37.58 19.36 -2.04
CA THR A 17 -36.57 18.43 -1.55
C THR A 17 -35.36 18.54 -2.48
N LEU A 18 -34.31 19.24 -2.02
CA LEU A 18 -33.00 19.17 -2.64
C LEU A 18 -32.49 17.75 -2.46
N VAL A 19 -32.63 16.92 -3.48
CA VAL A 19 -31.91 15.69 -3.60
C VAL A 19 -30.46 16.09 -3.87
N ALA A 20 -29.61 16.02 -2.84
CA ALA A 20 -28.18 16.15 -3.00
C ALA A 20 -27.71 15.07 -3.99
N PRO A 21 -26.85 15.40 -4.98
CA PRO A 21 -26.29 14.38 -5.83
C PRO A 21 -25.48 13.45 -4.94
N MET A 22 -25.90 12.19 -4.84
CA MET A 22 -25.07 11.12 -4.30
C MET A 22 -23.81 11.10 -5.14
N ASN A 23 -22.73 11.56 -4.55
CA ASN A 23 -21.41 11.48 -5.13
C ASN A 23 -21.12 10.01 -5.42
N ALA A 24 -21.24 9.60 -6.68
CA ALA A 24 -20.83 8.30 -7.20
C ALA A 24 -19.29 8.11 -7.13
N ARG A 25 -18.61 8.87 -6.28
CA ARG A 25 -17.16 8.87 -6.13
C ARG A 25 -16.66 7.99 -4.97
N ALA A 26 -17.57 7.46 -4.15
CA ALA A 26 -17.20 6.69 -2.97
C ALA A 26 -16.84 5.21 -3.25
N ALA A 27 -17.07 4.71 -4.46
CA ALA A 27 -16.80 3.30 -4.78
C ALA A 27 -15.43 3.02 -5.41
N HIS A 28 -14.61 4.06 -5.63
CA HIS A 28 -13.29 3.91 -6.26
C HIS A 28 -12.11 4.30 -5.35
N GLU A 29 -12.37 4.64 -4.08
CA GLU A 29 -11.30 5.07 -3.16
C GLU A 29 -10.56 3.89 -2.50
N ASP A 30 -11.01 2.66 -2.70
CA ASP A 30 -10.39 1.47 -2.07
C ASP A 30 -9.45 0.68 -2.99
N ALA A 31 -9.44 0.93 -4.28
CA ALA A 31 -8.35 0.50 -5.15
C ALA A 31 -7.22 1.52 -4.98
N GLY A 32 -6.32 1.27 -4.03
CA GLY A 32 -5.17 2.13 -3.80
C GLY A 32 -4.50 2.46 -5.13
N ASP A 33 -4.45 3.75 -5.48
CA ASP A 33 -3.77 4.20 -6.70
C ASP A 33 -2.28 3.87 -6.61
N TRP A 34 -1.92 2.75 -7.19
CA TRP A 34 -0.55 2.30 -7.32
C TRP A 34 0.17 2.96 -8.51
N SER A 35 -0.56 3.68 -9.36
CA SER A 35 -0.05 4.25 -10.61
C SER A 35 0.68 5.56 -10.42
N SER A 36 0.37 6.28 -9.36
CA SER A 36 1.04 7.53 -9.03
C SER A 36 2.00 7.32 -7.86
N PRO A 37 3.29 7.61 -7.99
CA PRO A 37 4.11 7.93 -6.83
C PRO A 37 3.46 9.17 -6.24
N GLY A 38 2.67 9.00 -5.16
CA GLY A 38 1.86 10.06 -4.60
C GLY A 38 2.61 11.36 -4.44
N LEU A 39 2.43 12.24 -5.40
CA LEU A 39 2.67 13.67 -5.25
C LEU A 39 1.60 14.14 -4.27
N ARG A 40 1.89 14.01 -2.98
CA ARG A 40 1.09 14.64 -1.96
C ARG A 40 1.12 16.14 -2.19
N SER A 41 -0.02 16.78 -2.01
CA SER A 41 -0.10 18.23 -1.96
C SER A 41 0.99 18.75 -1.03
N ALA A 42 1.64 19.84 -1.40
CA ALA A 42 2.76 20.46 -0.67
C ALA A 42 2.46 20.89 0.79
N GLY A 43 1.29 20.50 1.34
CA GLY A 43 0.88 20.77 2.71
C GLY A 43 1.07 19.60 3.68
N ASP A 44 1.18 18.37 3.19
CA ASP A 44 1.42 17.19 4.03
C ASP A 44 2.89 16.81 3.97
N ALA A 45 3.68 17.36 4.88
CA ALA A 45 5.06 16.93 5.08
C ALA A 45 5.03 15.43 5.43
N ALA A 46 5.46 14.59 4.50
CA ALA A 46 5.59 13.16 4.72
C ALA A 46 6.53 12.93 5.92
N ALA A 47 5.98 12.39 7.00
CA ALA A 47 6.78 12.05 8.17
C ALA A 47 7.55 10.76 7.90
N TYR A 48 8.73 10.90 7.30
CA TYR A 48 9.64 9.78 7.11
C TYR A 48 10.23 9.33 8.45
N VAL A 49 10.12 8.05 8.71
CA VAL A 49 10.75 7.39 9.85
C VAL A 49 12.03 6.71 9.37
N LYS A 50 13.14 6.97 10.05
CA LYS A 50 14.40 6.26 9.81
C LYS A 50 14.70 5.37 11.00
N THR A 51 14.85 4.08 10.74
CA THR A 51 15.19 3.09 11.77
C THR A 51 16.69 3.05 12.04
N PRO A 52 17.12 2.44 13.15
CA PRO A 52 18.54 2.25 13.44
C PRO A 52 19.28 1.40 12.39
N SER A 53 18.60 0.46 11.71
CA SER A 53 19.15 -0.34 10.62
C SER A 53 19.42 0.48 9.37
N GLY A 54 18.82 1.68 9.27
CA GLY A 54 18.91 2.57 8.13
C GLY A 54 17.78 2.42 7.11
N LEU A 55 16.74 1.65 7.43
CA LEU A 55 15.50 1.64 6.67
C LEU A 55 14.82 3.00 6.79
N VAL A 56 14.33 3.53 5.68
CA VAL A 56 13.55 4.78 5.65
C VAL A 56 12.17 4.45 5.11
N TYR A 57 11.13 4.74 5.88
CA TYR A 57 9.76 4.48 5.45
C TYR A 57 8.79 5.60 5.85
N GLU A 58 7.64 5.57 5.24
CA GLU A 58 6.51 6.45 5.47
C GLU A 58 5.25 5.61 5.66
N ASP A 59 4.47 5.90 6.71
CA ASP A 59 3.13 5.36 6.88
C ASP A 59 2.15 6.16 6.00
N VAL A 60 1.77 5.60 4.87
CA VAL A 60 0.75 6.18 3.98
C VAL A 60 -0.64 6.00 4.59
N ASN A 61 -0.88 4.81 5.16
CA ASN A 61 -2.06 4.47 5.94
C ASN A 61 -1.63 3.57 7.11
N ARG A 62 -2.14 3.83 8.31
CA ARG A 62 -1.74 3.07 9.52
C ARG A 62 -2.44 1.73 9.67
N GLY A 63 -3.63 1.56 9.07
CA GLY A 63 -4.45 0.37 9.29
C GLY A 63 -5.04 0.27 10.70
N GLU A 64 -5.74 -0.83 10.96
CA GLU A 64 -6.45 -1.09 12.21
C GLU A 64 -6.17 -2.50 12.74
N GLY A 65 -6.41 -2.75 14.03
CA GLY A 65 -6.21 -4.06 14.66
C GLY A 65 -4.84 -4.23 15.30
N GLU A 66 -4.46 -5.47 15.56
CA GLU A 66 -3.19 -5.81 16.19
C GLU A 66 -2.01 -5.64 15.21
N PRO A 67 -0.90 -5.07 15.67
CA PRO A 67 0.29 -4.96 14.85
C PRO A 67 0.92 -6.33 14.59
N ALA A 68 1.44 -6.53 13.39
CA ALA A 68 2.16 -7.75 13.00
C ALA A 68 3.40 -7.93 13.88
N ALA A 69 3.59 -9.13 14.41
CA ALA A 69 4.70 -9.50 15.26
C ALA A 69 5.66 -10.47 14.56
N SER A 70 6.89 -10.53 15.04
CA SER A 70 7.85 -11.56 14.58
C SER A 70 7.32 -12.95 14.91
N GLY A 71 7.34 -13.84 13.93
CA GLY A 71 6.75 -15.18 14.00
C GLY A 71 5.40 -15.30 13.30
N ASP A 72 4.69 -14.20 13.10
CA ASP A 72 3.42 -14.21 12.38
C ASP A 72 3.60 -14.48 10.89
N ILE A 73 2.52 -14.95 10.27
CA ILE A 73 2.40 -15.05 8.83
C ILE A 73 1.68 -13.79 8.33
N ALA A 74 2.40 -12.96 7.61
CA ALA A 74 1.86 -11.77 6.97
C ALA A 74 1.35 -12.11 5.58
N VAL A 75 0.14 -11.63 5.27
CA VAL A 75 -0.46 -11.65 3.92
C VAL A 75 -0.52 -10.22 3.44
N PHE A 76 0.21 -9.91 2.38
CA PHE A 76 0.39 -8.54 1.92
C PHE A 76 0.52 -8.44 0.40
N GLU A 77 0.21 -7.29 -0.11
CA GLU A 77 0.50 -6.89 -1.48
C GLU A 77 1.72 -5.98 -1.49
N TYR A 78 2.47 -6.01 -2.56
CA TYR A 78 3.60 -5.11 -2.72
C TYR A 78 3.82 -4.68 -4.16
N VAL A 79 4.45 -3.54 -4.32
CA VAL A 79 5.04 -3.04 -5.56
C VAL A 79 6.50 -2.74 -5.31
N MET A 80 7.36 -3.23 -6.18
CA MET A 80 8.80 -3.03 -6.13
C MET A 80 9.27 -2.21 -7.32
N ARG A 81 10.01 -1.14 -7.04
CA ARG A 81 10.60 -0.24 -8.04
C ARG A 81 12.07 0.00 -7.76
N ARG A 82 12.80 0.40 -8.78
CA ARG A 82 14.14 0.97 -8.62
C ARG A 82 14.06 2.39 -8.09
N ALA A 83 15.17 2.94 -7.57
CA ALA A 83 15.25 4.31 -7.08
C ALA A 83 14.88 5.37 -8.14
N ASN A 84 15.12 5.07 -9.42
CA ASN A 84 14.73 5.92 -10.55
C ASN A 84 13.23 5.80 -10.94
N GLY A 85 12.43 5.06 -10.17
CA GLY A 85 11.01 4.84 -10.42
C GLY A 85 10.69 3.68 -11.38
N TYR A 86 11.71 3.03 -12.00
CA TYR A 86 11.47 1.91 -12.89
C TYR A 86 10.76 0.76 -12.16
N PHE A 87 9.61 0.35 -12.68
CA PHE A 87 8.81 -0.74 -12.14
C PHE A 87 9.52 -2.08 -12.39
N ILE A 88 9.69 -2.87 -11.34
CA ILE A 88 10.28 -4.21 -11.42
C ILE A 88 9.17 -5.26 -11.40
N TYR A 89 8.36 -5.26 -10.34
CA TYR A 89 7.27 -6.23 -10.14
C TYR A 89 6.31 -5.75 -9.04
N GLY A 90 5.08 -6.23 -9.09
CA GLY A 90 4.09 -6.08 -8.04
C GLY A 90 3.12 -7.24 -8.04
N THR A 91 2.57 -7.60 -6.88
CA THR A 91 1.53 -8.63 -6.75
C THR A 91 0.16 -8.15 -7.22
N ILE A 92 -0.02 -6.84 -7.33
CA ILE A 92 -1.26 -6.22 -7.79
C ILE A 92 -1.55 -6.56 -9.24
N ASP A 93 -2.82 -6.61 -9.61
CA ASP A 93 -3.24 -6.72 -11.01
C ASP A 93 -3.12 -5.35 -11.68
N CYS A 94 -2.11 -5.17 -12.47
CA CYS A 94 -1.86 -3.94 -13.23
C CYS A 94 -1.54 -4.21 -14.72
N GLY A 95 -1.83 -5.41 -15.20
CA GLY A 95 -1.57 -5.83 -16.57
C GLY A 95 -0.18 -6.43 -16.77
N ILE A 96 0.48 -6.11 -17.90
CA ILE A 96 1.74 -6.75 -18.30
C ILE A 96 2.86 -6.45 -17.28
N GLY A 97 3.50 -7.50 -16.80
CA GLY A 97 4.63 -7.42 -15.87
C GLY A 97 4.24 -7.40 -14.39
N CYS A 98 2.95 -7.44 -14.10
CA CYS A 98 2.42 -7.52 -12.73
C CYS A 98 2.02 -8.96 -12.38
N GLY A 99 1.70 -9.17 -11.09
CA GLY A 99 1.02 -10.37 -10.62
C GLY A 99 -0.45 -10.41 -11.04
N ASN A 100 -1.13 -11.47 -10.63
CA ASN A 100 -2.55 -11.69 -10.91
C ASN A 100 -3.48 -11.10 -9.84
N GLY A 101 -2.98 -10.19 -9.00
CA GLY A 101 -3.73 -9.70 -7.84
C GLY A 101 -3.68 -10.62 -6.62
N ASP A 102 -2.93 -11.72 -6.69
CA ASP A 102 -2.78 -12.64 -5.56
C ASP A 102 -1.83 -12.06 -4.52
N PRO A 103 -2.28 -11.92 -3.26
CA PRO A 103 -1.42 -11.44 -2.18
C PRO A 103 -0.26 -12.39 -1.93
N TYR A 104 0.86 -11.81 -1.54
CA TYR A 104 2.03 -12.58 -1.11
C TYR A 104 1.90 -12.98 0.35
N GLU A 105 2.33 -14.19 0.68
CA GLU A 105 2.30 -14.72 2.03
C GLU A 105 3.72 -15.09 2.49
N ALA A 106 4.12 -14.59 3.65
CA ALA A 106 5.42 -14.93 4.23
C ALA A 106 5.41 -14.88 5.76
N LYS A 107 6.27 -15.70 6.37
CA LYS A 107 6.50 -15.69 7.81
C LYS A 107 7.47 -14.56 8.16
N LEU A 108 7.13 -13.78 9.18
CA LEU A 108 7.97 -12.69 9.71
C LEU A 108 9.04 -13.24 10.68
N GLY A 109 10.13 -12.53 10.77
CA GLY A 109 11.22 -12.83 11.68
C GLY A 109 12.30 -13.77 11.14
N PRO A 110 13.23 -14.20 12.00
CA PRO A 110 14.46 -14.90 11.58
C PRO A 110 14.24 -16.24 10.87
N SER A 111 13.11 -16.89 11.14
CA SER A 111 12.72 -18.13 10.45
C SER A 111 12.08 -17.89 9.07
N GLY A 112 11.75 -16.65 8.76
CA GLY A 112 11.30 -16.22 7.45
C GLY A 112 12.45 -16.12 6.46
N ARG A 113 12.09 -15.99 5.18
CA ARG A 113 13.06 -15.82 4.10
C ARG A 113 12.93 -14.45 3.44
N LEU A 114 12.19 -13.52 4.08
CA LEU A 114 12.06 -12.17 3.59
C LEU A 114 13.40 -11.43 3.61
N ILE A 115 13.57 -10.49 2.69
CA ILE A 115 14.66 -9.52 2.79
C ILE A 115 14.54 -8.76 4.12
N PRO A 116 15.66 -8.49 4.83
CA PRO A 116 15.62 -7.88 6.15
C PRO A 116 14.83 -6.57 6.22
N GLY A 117 14.96 -5.73 5.20
CA GLY A 117 14.24 -4.46 5.16
C GLY A 117 12.72 -4.62 5.01
N LEU A 118 12.24 -5.65 4.33
CA LEU A 118 10.81 -5.92 4.20
C LEU A 118 10.23 -6.57 5.47
N ASP A 119 11.01 -7.44 6.11
CA ASP A 119 10.63 -8.02 7.40
C ASP A 119 10.49 -6.93 8.48
N GLU A 120 11.46 -6.03 8.56
CA GLU A 120 11.41 -4.87 9.47
C GLU A 120 10.25 -3.92 9.11
N LEU A 121 9.98 -3.70 7.82
CA LEU A 121 8.90 -2.84 7.35
C LEU A 121 7.52 -3.37 7.73
N LEU A 122 7.29 -4.68 7.59
CA LEU A 122 6.02 -5.33 7.91
C LEU A 122 5.80 -5.46 9.41
N THR A 123 6.86 -5.66 10.18
CA THR A 123 6.79 -5.74 11.64
C THR A 123 6.24 -4.43 12.21
N GLY A 124 5.23 -4.53 13.06
CA GLY A 124 4.53 -3.38 13.62
C GLY A 124 3.49 -2.73 12.71
N MET A 125 3.32 -3.21 11.46
CA MET A 125 2.18 -2.80 10.62
C MET A 125 0.89 -3.41 11.13
N ARG A 126 -0.21 -2.69 10.93
CA ARG A 126 -1.56 -3.18 11.23
C ARG A 126 -2.27 -3.58 9.94
N PRO A 127 -3.19 -4.56 9.97
CA PRO A 127 -4.02 -4.91 8.81
C PRO A 127 -4.69 -3.68 8.18
N GLY A 128 -4.74 -3.65 6.84
CA GLY A 128 -5.19 -2.48 6.07
C GLY A 128 -4.17 -1.34 5.96
N GLY A 129 -3.06 -1.42 6.71
CA GLY A 129 -1.99 -0.42 6.64
C GLY A 129 -1.23 -0.46 5.31
N LYS A 130 -0.74 0.71 4.90
CA LYS A 130 0.10 0.88 3.71
C LYS A 130 1.35 1.66 4.09
N ARG A 131 2.52 1.11 3.76
CA ARG A 131 3.83 1.73 3.94
C ARG A 131 4.56 1.84 2.61
N LYS A 132 5.30 2.93 2.47
CA LYS A 132 6.27 3.11 1.39
C LYS A 132 7.66 3.21 1.99
N ALA A 133 8.60 2.42 1.48
CA ALA A 133 9.94 2.35 2.04
C ALA A 133 11.01 2.43 0.97
N LEU A 134 12.13 3.03 1.36
CA LEU A 134 13.40 3.00 0.64
C LEU A 134 14.31 2.00 1.34
N ILE A 135 14.52 0.84 0.72
CA ILE A 135 15.30 -0.27 1.25
C ILE A 135 16.69 -0.23 0.61
N LYS A 136 17.71 -0.01 1.44
CA LYS A 136 19.11 -0.03 1.00
C LYS A 136 19.53 -1.42 0.58
N PRO A 137 20.58 -1.58 -0.26
CA PRO A 137 21.07 -2.85 -0.73
C PRO A 137 21.44 -3.83 0.41
N GLU A 138 21.96 -3.30 1.53
CA GLU A 138 22.33 -4.12 2.69
C GLU A 138 21.12 -4.78 3.38
N LEU A 139 19.95 -4.16 3.26
CA LEU A 139 18.67 -4.64 3.81
C LEU A 139 17.79 -5.31 2.74
N ALA A 140 18.25 -5.34 1.48
CA ALA A 140 17.56 -5.94 0.35
C ALA A 140 18.19 -7.28 -0.05
N TYR A 141 18.47 -7.47 -1.32
CA TYR A 141 19.04 -8.71 -1.88
C TYR A 141 20.57 -8.63 -1.92
N ARG A 142 21.21 -8.73 -0.76
CA ARG A 142 22.69 -8.57 -0.64
C ARG A 142 23.47 -9.48 -1.58
N ASP A 143 23.06 -10.75 -1.67
CA ASP A 143 23.73 -11.78 -2.44
C ASP A 143 23.02 -12.13 -3.75
N GLY A 144 22.20 -11.21 -4.24
CA GLY A 144 21.34 -11.44 -5.40
C GLY A 144 20.04 -12.17 -5.07
N PRO A 145 19.17 -12.39 -6.09
CA PRO A 145 17.80 -12.87 -5.87
C PRO A 145 17.71 -14.40 -5.69
N THR A 146 18.69 -15.06 -5.08
CA THR A 146 18.75 -16.53 -5.10
C THR A 146 18.04 -17.21 -3.92
N THR A 147 17.98 -16.57 -2.76
CA THR A 147 17.47 -17.21 -1.54
C THR A 147 16.44 -16.41 -0.78
N LEU A 148 16.48 -15.08 -0.89
CA LEU A 148 15.62 -14.17 -0.15
C LEU A 148 14.32 -13.87 -0.93
N LEU A 149 13.25 -13.66 -0.21
CA LEU A 149 11.91 -13.40 -0.73
C LEU A 149 11.52 -11.90 -0.54
N PRO A 150 10.61 -11.37 -1.34
CA PRO A 150 9.91 -12.00 -2.46
C PRO A 150 10.76 -12.05 -3.75
N GLN A 151 10.61 -13.10 -4.52
CA GLN A 151 11.26 -13.20 -5.84
C GLN A 151 10.23 -13.08 -6.95
N PRO A 152 10.40 -12.15 -7.88
CA PRO A 152 9.57 -12.09 -9.06
C PRO A 152 9.65 -13.37 -9.90
N PRO A 153 8.54 -13.78 -10.53
CA PRO A 153 8.48 -15.04 -11.28
C PRO A 153 9.33 -15.03 -12.55
N GLU A 154 9.45 -13.87 -13.20
CA GLU A 154 10.11 -13.78 -14.51
C GLU A 154 11.61 -13.52 -14.41
N TYR A 155 12.36 -14.10 -15.32
CA TYR A 155 13.81 -13.92 -15.40
C TYR A 155 14.22 -12.45 -15.60
N GLY A 156 13.51 -11.72 -16.45
CA GLY A 156 13.79 -10.30 -16.70
C GLY A 156 13.72 -9.43 -15.45
N GLN A 157 12.71 -9.67 -14.64
CA GLN A 157 12.49 -8.98 -13.35
C GLN A 157 13.60 -9.32 -12.35
N ARG A 158 13.95 -10.60 -12.20
CA ARG A 158 15.07 -11.05 -11.34
C ARG A 158 16.41 -10.45 -11.77
N ARG A 159 16.63 -10.29 -13.08
CA ARG A 159 17.83 -9.64 -13.61
C ARG A 159 17.89 -8.15 -13.24
N GLN A 160 16.76 -7.45 -13.10
CA GLN A 160 16.76 -6.07 -12.61
C GLN A 160 17.21 -6.01 -11.14
N ILE A 161 16.74 -6.93 -10.31
CA ILE A 161 17.21 -7.04 -8.91
C ILE A 161 18.70 -7.31 -8.87
N GLN A 162 19.21 -8.23 -9.69
CA GLN A 162 20.62 -8.55 -9.75
C GLN A 162 21.47 -7.34 -10.16
N ARG A 163 21.02 -6.53 -11.11
CA ARG A 163 21.71 -5.28 -11.49
C ARG A 163 21.83 -4.30 -10.33
N VAL A 164 20.75 -4.16 -9.57
CA VAL A 164 20.72 -3.27 -8.40
C VAL A 164 21.66 -3.77 -7.32
N SER A 165 21.66 -5.08 -7.06
CA SER A 165 22.52 -5.71 -6.05
C SER A 165 24.00 -5.69 -6.43
N SER A 166 24.33 -5.81 -7.74
CA SER A 166 25.70 -5.89 -8.24
C SER A 166 26.36 -4.54 -8.48
N SER A 167 25.60 -3.44 -8.39
CA SER A 167 26.19 -2.11 -8.63
C SER A 167 27.17 -1.77 -7.50
N GLN A 168 28.36 -1.26 -7.85
CA GLN A 168 29.42 -0.94 -6.87
C GLN A 168 28.98 0.04 -5.77
N GLN A 169 27.98 0.86 -6.04
CA GLN A 169 27.43 1.83 -5.08
C GLN A 169 26.13 1.37 -4.44
N GLY A 170 25.57 0.24 -4.89
CA GLY A 170 24.29 -0.28 -4.42
C GLY A 170 23.14 0.73 -4.64
N GLU A 171 22.18 0.38 -5.49
CA GLU A 171 21.01 1.21 -5.70
C GLU A 171 19.91 0.77 -4.73
N PRO A 172 19.27 1.68 -3.97
CA PRO A 172 18.15 1.31 -3.12
C PRO A 172 16.94 0.91 -3.94
N LEU A 173 16.11 0.04 -3.35
CA LEU A 173 14.82 -0.36 -3.89
C LEU A 173 13.70 0.38 -3.17
N ILE A 174 12.69 0.79 -3.91
CA ILE A 174 11.45 1.34 -3.37
C ILE A 174 10.43 0.23 -3.29
N PHE A 175 9.92 -0.01 -2.08
CA PHE A 175 8.81 -0.90 -1.83
C PHE A 175 7.59 -0.11 -1.36
N GLU A 176 6.46 -0.37 -1.97
CA GLU A 176 5.15 0.01 -1.47
C GLU A 176 4.46 -1.27 -1.03
N VAL A 177 4.03 -1.34 0.22
CA VAL A 177 3.47 -2.55 0.83
C VAL A 177 2.14 -2.22 1.47
N ARG A 178 1.14 -3.08 1.23
CA ARG A 178 -0.15 -3.06 1.90
C ARG A 178 -0.34 -4.37 2.65
N LEU A 179 -0.43 -4.30 3.98
CA LEU A 179 -0.72 -5.47 4.79
C LEU A 179 -2.21 -5.74 4.77
N ILE A 180 -2.62 -6.92 4.32
CA ILE A 180 -4.04 -7.32 4.24
C ILE A 180 -4.48 -7.92 5.57
N LYS A 181 -3.74 -8.91 6.06
CA LYS A 181 -4.01 -9.60 7.32
C LYS A 181 -2.77 -10.27 7.88
N THR A 182 -2.80 -10.55 9.17
CA THR A 182 -1.82 -11.39 9.87
C THR A 182 -2.49 -12.65 10.39
N ARG A 183 -1.73 -13.73 10.48
CA ARG A 183 -2.12 -14.97 11.13
C ARG A 183 -0.98 -15.37 12.07
N GLN A 184 -1.32 -15.85 13.27
CA GLN A 184 -0.32 -16.38 14.19
C GLN A 184 0.42 -17.55 13.50
N GLY A 185 1.73 -17.47 13.45
CA GLY A 185 2.56 -18.57 12.99
C GLY A 185 2.59 -19.70 14.04
N ALA A 186 2.28 -20.90 13.60
CA ALA A 186 2.47 -22.10 14.43
C ALA A 186 3.95 -22.43 14.60
#